data_7aae1ad5e5fe990da658d57d1a63677a
#
_entry.id   7aae1ad5e5fe990da658d57d1a63677a
#
_cell.length_a   1.000
_cell.length_b   1.000
_cell.length_c   1.000
_cell.angle_alpha   90.00
_cell.angle_beta   90.00
_cell.angle_gamma   90.00
#
_symmetry.space_group_name_H-M   'P 1'
#
loop_
_entity.id
_entity.type
_entity.pdbx_description
1 polymer ?
#
loop_
_entity_poly.entity_id
_entity_poly.type
_entity_poly.pdbx_seq_one_letter_code
_entity_poly.pdbx_strand_id
1 'polypeptide(L)'
;ERFWRKLIPEVISMIFVPFLSLIPALILAHTVLGPIGWTIGKGISAVVLAGLTGPVKWLFGAIFGALYAPLVITGLHHMTNAIDTQLIADAGGTGLWPMIALSNIAQGSAVLAFYVMNRHDEREAQISLPAAISAYLGVTEPALFGVNLKYVYPFVAGMIGSGIAGLFCTSFNITSNAIGIGGLPGILSIQAKYMGLFAIDMVLAIVIPFVLTFIFRRVGFLTKAEDEVKSDENSQVQAVVEAKKDAEVPAGTVISIQSPLAGR
;
A
#
# COMPACT_ATOMS: atom_id res chain seq x y z
N GLU A 1 -7.34 3.74 -30.61
CA GLU A 1 -6.13 3.17 -31.25
C GLU A 1 -6.45 2.23 -32.40
N ARG A 2 -7.27 1.19 -32.21
CA ARG A 2 -7.61 0.19 -33.27
C ARG A 2 -8.18 0.85 -34.56
N PHE A 3 -8.93 1.93 -34.43
CA PHE A 3 -9.45 2.68 -35.57
C PHE A 3 -8.33 3.38 -36.34
N TRP A 4 -7.45 4.09 -35.67
CA TRP A 4 -6.35 4.83 -36.28
C TRP A 4 -5.29 3.92 -36.91
N ARG A 5 -5.01 2.74 -36.33
CA ARG A 5 -4.11 1.73 -36.90
C ARG A 5 -4.54 1.23 -38.28
N LYS A 6 -5.82 1.32 -38.60
CA LYS A 6 -6.33 0.93 -39.94
C LYS A 6 -6.16 2.02 -40.99
N LEU A 7 -5.98 3.26 -40.57
CA LEU A 7 -5.95 4.44 -41.47
C LEU A 7 -4.52 4.96 -41.68
N ILE A 8 -3.61 4.69 -40.79
CA ILE A 8 -2.26 5.24 -40.78
C ILE A 8 -1.26 4.19 -41.25
N PRO A 9 -0.38 4.52 -42.23
CA PRO A 9 0.67 3.63 -42.68
C PRO A 9 1.61 3.21 -41.54
N GLU A 10 2.10 1.96 -41.58
CA GLU A 10 2.93 1.40 -40.51
C GLU A 10 4.16 2.24 -40.17
N VAL A 11 4.79 2.86 -41.17
CA VAL A 11 6.02 3.66 -41.02
C VAL A 11 5.85 4.81 -40.01
N ILE A 12 4.66 5.43 -39.94
CA ILE A 12 4.39 6.58 -39.08
C ILE A 12 3.41 6.24 -37.94
N SER A 13 2.90 5.01 -37.89
CA SER A 13 1.87 4.59 -36.94
C SER A 13 2.31 4.70 -35.48
N MET A 14 3.59 4.45 -35.21
CA MET A 14 4.15 4.48 -33.86
C MET A 14 4.02 5.86 -33.18
N ILE A 15 4.06 6.93 -33.96
CA ILE A 15 3.96 8.32 -33.47
C ILE A 15 2.52 8.82 -33.57
N PHE A 16 1.90 8.66 -34.76
CA PHE A 16 0.61 9.29 -35.04
C PHE A 16 -0.58 8.57 -34.39
N VAL A 17 -0.53 7.25 -34.21
CA VAL A 17 -1.65 6.51 -33.60
C VAL A 17 -1.85 6.90 -32.13
N PRO A 18 -0.82 6.92 -31.26
CA PRO A 18 -0.97 7.40 -29.89
C PRO A 18 -1.42 8.86 -29.83
N PHE A 19 -0.81 9.74 -30.64
CA PHE A 19 -1.11 11.17 -30.65
C PHE A 19 -2.58 11.45 -31.03
N LEU A 20 -3.07 10.89 -32.13
CA LEU A 20 -4.45 11.04 -32.58
C LEU A 20 -5.47 10.33 -31.67
N SER A 21 -5.05 9.34 -30.91
CA SER A 21 -5.90 8.69 -29.91
C SER A 21 -5.99 9.50 -28.62
N LEU A 22 -4.90 10.18 -28.24
CA LEU A 22 -4.79 10.92 -26.99
C LEU A 22 -5.60 12.22 -27.02
N ILE A 23 -5.59 12.93 -28.15
CA ILE A 23 -6.29 14.21 -28.28
C ILE A 23 -7.81 14.08 -28.03
N PRO A 24 -8.56 13.20 -28.74
CA PRO A 24 -9.99 13.03 -28.47
C PRO A 24 -10.26 12.50 -27.06
N ALA A 25 -9.39 11.62 -26.55
CA ALA A 25 -9.52 11.09 -25.20
C ALA A 25 -9.36 12.19 -24.14
N LEU A 26 -8.38 13.11 -24.29
CA LEU A 26 -8.20 14.26 -23.42
C LEU A 26 -9.38 15.22 -23.46
N ILE A 27 -9.88 15.54 -24.67
CA ILE A 27 -11.06 16.41 -24.83
C ILE A 27 -12.25 15.77 -24.11
N LEU A 28 -12.55 14.50 -24.36
CA LEU A 28 -13.66 13.78 -23.72
C LEU A 28 -13.49 13.69 -22.19
N ALA A 29 -12.26 13.43 -21.74
CA ALA A 29 -11.97 13.38 -20.31
C ALA A 29 -12.24 14.72 -19.62
N HIS A 30 -11.82 15.84 -20.20
CA HIS A 30 -12.00 17.15 -19.57
C HIS A 30 -13.41 17.73 -19.73
N THR A 31 -14.07 17.52 -20.88
CA THR A 31 -15.36 18.14 -21.16
C THR A 31 -16.55 17.33 -20.65
N VAL A 32 -16.43 16.01 -20.57
CA VAL A 32 -17.55 15.12 -20.20
C VAL A 32 -17.26 14.39 -18.89
N LEU A 33 -16.16 13.64 -18.81
CA LEU A 33 -15.87 12.83 -17.65
C LEU A 33 -15.44 13.68 -16.43
N GLY A 34 -14.73 14.79 -16.67
CA GLY A 34 -14.27 15.69 -15.61
C GLY A 34 -15.44 16.30 -14.81
N PRO A 35 -16.42 16.97 -15.43
CA PRO A 35 -17.58 17.50 -14.72
C PRO A 35 -18.40 16.45 -13.97
N ILE A 36 -18.56 15.26 -14.54
CA ILE A 36 -19.24 14.14 -13.88
C ILE A 36 -18.44 13.68 -12.66
N GLY A 37 -17.14 13.44 -12.84
CA GLY A 37 -16.25 13.05 -11.76
C GLY A 37 -16.18 14.09 -10.64
N TRP A 38 -16.15 15.38 -10.99
CA TRP A 38 -16.20 16.49 -10.03
C TRP A 38 -17.49 16.49 -9.19
N THR A 39 -18.64 16.28 -9.82
CA THR A 39 -19.93 16.25 -9.12
C THR A 39 -20.02 15.07 -8.16
N ILE A 40 -19.56 13.90 -8.57
CA ILE A 40 -19.47 12.71 -7.71
C ILE A 40 -18.48 12.97 -6.55
N GLY A 41 -17.32 13.54 -6.86
CA GLY A 41 -16.29 13.89 -5.87
C GLY A 41 -16.81 14.85 -4.79
N LYS A 42 -17.55 15.88 -5.18
CA LYS A 42 -18.21 16.79 -4.22
C LYS A 42 -19.19 16.06 -3.30
N GLY A 43 -20.00 15.16 -3.84
CA GLY A 43 -20.91 14.36 -3.05
C GLY A 43 -20.19 13.49 -2.01
N ILE A 44 -19.13 12.81 -2.43
CA ILE A 44 -18.29 11.99 -1.54
C ILE A 44 -17.61 12.86 -0.49
N SER A 45 -17.02 13.99 -0.87
CA SER A 45 -16.38 14.94 0.05
C SER A 45 -17.35 15.48 1.10
N ALA A 46 -18.59 15.76 0.73
CA ALA A 46 -19.62 16.20 1.68
C ALA A 46 -19.95 15.11 2.71
N VAL A 47 -20.05 13.85 2.29
CA VAL A 47 -20.26 12.71 3.21
C VAL A 47 -19.07 12.53 4.14
N VAL A 48 -17.85 12.61 3.60
CA VAL A 48 -16.61 12.51 4.40
C VAL A 48 -16.50 13.65 5.40
N LEU A 49 -16.79 14.88 4.98
CA LEU A 49 -16.79 16.04 5.86
C LEU A 49 -17.83 15.91 6.99
N ALA A 50 -19.02 15.43 6.66
CA ALA A 50 -20.05 15.14 7.66
C ALA A 50 -19.60 14.05 8.65
N GLY A 51 -18.90 13.04 8.18
CA GLY A 51 -18.27 11.99 9.01
C GLY A 51 -17.20 12.57 9.96
N LEU A 52 -16.33 13.44 9.43
CA LEU A 52 -15.24 14.05 10.18
C LEU A 52 -15.68 15.10 11.20
N THR A 53 -16.82 15.79 10.96
CA THR A 53 -17.31 16.88 11.80
C THR A 53 -18.55 16.52 12.62
N GLY A 54 -19.16 15.37 12.33
CA GLY A 54 -20.37 14.88 12.99
C GLY A 54 -20.16 14.44 14.45
N PRO A 55 -21.25 14.15 15.17
CA PRO A 55 -21.19 13.75 16.58
C PRO A 55 -20.50 12.39 16.80
N VAL A 56 -20.44 11.57 15.78
CA VAL A 56 -19.80 10.23 15.78
C VAL A 56 -18.49 10.18 14.98
N LYS A 57 -17.80 11.31 14.85
CA LYS A 57 -16.54 11.44 14.10
C LYS A 57 -15.47 10.41 14.51
N TRP A 58 -15.42 10.06 15.79
CA TRP A 58 -14.50 9.06 16.32
C TRP A 58 -14.73 7.69 15.69
N LEU A 59 -16.00 7.31 15.44
CA LEU A 59 -16.35 6.06 14.77
C LEU A 59 -15.97 6.10 13.28
N PHE A 60 -16.22 7.25 12.62
CA PHE A 60 -15.77 7.46 11.25
C PHE A 60 -14.25 7.29 11.14
N GLY A 61 -13.48 7.92 12.03
CA GLY A 61 -12.02 7.77 12.04
C GLY A 61 -11.56 6.36 12.29
N ALA A 62 -12.17 5.63 13.21
CA ALA A 62 -11.87 4.23 13.48
C ALA A 62 -12.12 3.35 12.25
N ILE A 63 -13.27 3.50 11.59
CA ILE A 63 -13.64 2.72 10.40
C ILE A 63 -12.73 3.09 9.22
N PHE A 64 -12.54 4.38 8.95
CA PHE A 64 -11.69 4.82 7.85
C PHE A 64 -10.25 4.35 8.04
N GLY A 65 -9.68 4.56 9.24
CA GLY A 65 -8.33 4.09 9.55
C GLY A 65 -8.17 2.58 9.37
N ALA A 66 -9.10 1.78 9.89
CA ALA A 66 -9.07 0.32 9.75
C ALA A 66 -9.21 -0.14 8.29
N LEU A 67 -10.05 0.52 7.49
CA LEU A 67 -10.35 0.11 6.11
C LEU A 67 -9.41 0.73 5.08
N TYR A 68 -8.53 1.66 5.47
CA TYR A 68 -7.64 2.30 4.49
C TYR A 68 -6.68 1.32 3.83
N ALA A 69 -6.09 0.38 4.58
CA ALA A 69 -5.21 -0.64 4.01
C ALA A 69 -5.94 -1.56 2.99
N PRO A 70 -7.16 -2.06 3.23
CA PRO A 70 -7.99 -2.66 2.18
C PRO A 70 -8.23 -1.78 0.95
N LEU A 71 -8.44 -0.46 1.12
CA LEU A 71 -8.56 0.47 0.00
C LEU A 71 -7.27 0.57 -0.82
N VAL A 72 -6.11 0.50 -0.17
CA VAL A 72 -4.81 0.46 -0.86
C VAL A 72 -4.69 -0.77 -1.75
N ILE A 73 -5.10 -1.94 -1.26
CA ILE A 73 -5.05 -3.20 -2.01
C ILE A 73 -5.90 -3.13 -3.28
N THR A 74 -7.07 -2.48 -3.22
CA THR A 74 -7.94 -2.31 -4.39
C THR A 74 -7.48 -1.22 -5.36
N GLY A 75 -6.49 -0.41 -4.99
CA GLY A 75 -6.05 0.78 -5.74
C GLY A 75 -6.98 1.99 -5.61
N LEU A 76 -8.12 1.86 -4.91
CA LEU A 76 -9.09 2.96 -4.74
C LEU A 76 -8.58 4.10 -3.84
N HIS A 77 -7.53 3.86 -3.06
CA HIS A 77 -6.92 4.88 -2.20
C HIS A 77 -6.46 6.14 -2.96
N HIS A 78 -6.14 6.03 -4.26
CA HIS A 78 -5.79 7.21 -5.06
C HIS A 78 -6.95 8.22 -5.18
N MET A 79 -8.18 7.77 -5.02
CA MET A 79 -9.35 8.67 -5.02
C MET A 79 -9.41 9.55 -3.79
N THR A 80 -8.81 9.15 -2.66
CA THR A 80 -8.78 9.96 -1.44
C THR A 80 -8.01 11.25 -1.64
N ASN A 81 -7.00 11.29 -2.53
CA ASN A 81 -6.27 12.52 -2.85
C ASN A 81 -7.17 13.62 -3.43
N ALA A 82 -8.15 13.24 -4.25
CA ALA A 82 -9.12 14.20 -4.79
C ALA A 82 -10.03 14.74 -3.68
N ILE A 83 -10.43 13.87 -2.74
CA ILE A 83 -11.23 14.25 -1.56
C ILE A 83 -10.42 15.17 -0.65
N ASP A 84 -9.17 14.83 -0.36
CA ASP A 84 -8.28 15.66 0.45
C ASP A 84 -8.09 17.06 -0.15
N THR A 85 -7.86 17.11 -1.48
CA THR A 85 -7.72 18.38 -2.20
C THR A 85 -8.97 19.24 -2.07
N GLN A 86 -10.16 18.63 -2.17
CA GLN A 86 -11.43 19.31 -2.02
C GLN A 86 -11.63 19.81 -0.58
N LEU A 87 -11.33 18.98 0.42
CA LEU A 87 -11.43 19.36 1.84
C LEU A 87 -10.49 20.51 2.18
N ILE A 88 -9.27 20.51 1.64
CA ILE A 88 -8.32 21.61 1.82
C ILE A 88 -8.85 22.89 1.20
N ALA A 89 -9.41 22.83 0.00
CA ALA A 89 -9.98 23.98 -0.69
C ALA A 89 -11.21 24.57 0.03
N ASP A 90 -12.08 23.70 0.55
CA ASP A 90 -13.35 24.11 1.16
C ASP A 90 -13.21 24.49 2.66
N ALA A 91 -12.36 23.80 3.41
CA ALA A 91 -12.23 23.91 4.86
C ALA A 91 -10.84 24.39 5.34
N GLY A 92 -9.90 24.64 4.43
CA GLY A 92 -8.54 25.08 4.77
C GLY A 92 -7.66 23.99 5.39
N GLY A 93 -8.08 22.72 5.31
CA GLY A 93 -7.33 21.57 5.80
C GLY A 93 -8.13 20.29 5.68
N THR A 94 -7.42 19.15 5.79
CA THR A 94 -8.05 17.84 5.73
C THR A 94 -7.76 17.00 6.97
N GLY A 95 -8.77 16.26 7.44
CA GLY A 95 -8.63 15.25 8.49
C GLY A 95 -8.37 13.83 7.95
N LEU A 96 -8.47 13.60 6.63
CA LEU A 96 -8.19 12.27 6.05
C LEU A 96 -6.70 11.98 5.98
N TRP A 97 -5.91 12.95 5.49
CA TRP A 97 -4.48 12.76 5.29
C TRP A 97 -3.71 12.31 6.54
N PRO A 98 -3.96 12.88 7.74
CA PRO A 98 -3.35 12.37 8.97
C PRO A 98 -3.63 10.87 9.19
N MET A 99 -4.87 10.41 8.97
CA MET A 99 -5.26 9.02 9.13
C MET A 99 -4.60 8.11 8.10
N ILE A 100 -4.39 8.60 6.88
CA ILE A 100 -3.65 7.90 5.82
C ILE A 100 -2.21 7.68 6.24
N ALA A 101 -1.54 8.72 6.74
CA ALA A 101 -0.16 8.61 7.23
C ALA A 101 -0.04 7.63 8.41
N LEU A 102 -1.00 7.65 9.34
CA LEU A 102 -1.06 6.72 10.48
C LEU A 102 -1.30 5.27 10.03
N SER A 103 -2.11 5.05 8.98
CA SER A 103 -2.30 3.72 8.42
C SER A 103 -1.02 3.17 7.82
N ASN A 104 -0.25 3.99 7.11
CA ASN A 104 1.05 3.59 6.58
C ASN A 104 2.01 3.17 7.70
N ILE A 105 2.06 3.95 8.78
CA ILE A 105 2.87 3.66 9.97
C ILE A 105 2.41 2.34 10.62
N ALA A 106 1.12 2.15 10.78
CA ALA A 106 0.55 0.97 11.42
C ALA A 106 0.85 -0.31 10.64
N GLN A 107 0.69 -0.29 9.32
CA GLN A 107 1.02 -1.42 8.46
C GLN A 107 2.52 -1.71 8.47
N GLY A 108 3.37 -0.67 8.42
CA GLY A 108 4.82 -0.82 8.55
C GLY A 108 5.24 -1.40 9.90
N SER A 109 4.57 -1.01 10.98
CA SER A 109 4.86 -1.49 12.34
C SER A 109 4.48 -2.97 12.52
N ALA A 110 3.39 -3.42 11.91
CA ALA A 110 3.03 -4.83 11.87
C ALA A 110 4.10 -5.66 11.13
N VAL A 111 4.60 -5.15 10.00
CA VAL A 111 5.69 -5.80 9.25
C VAL A 111 7.01 -5.77 10.03
N LEU A 112 7.30 -4.68 10.73
CA LEU A 112 8.50 -4.61 11.59
C LEU A 112 8.43 -5.64 12.71
N ALA A 113 7.27 -5.86 13.33
CA ALA A 113 7.07 -6.91 14.32
C ALA A 113 7.29 -8.30 13.70
N PHE A 114 6.77 -8.54 12.50
CA PHE A 114 7.01 -9.75 11.73
C PHE A 114 8.50 -9.99 11.47
N TYR A 115 9.21 -8.95 11.03
CA TYR A 115 10.67 -8.98 10.84
C TYR A 115 11.40 -9.39 12.11
N VAL A 116 11.10 -8.77 13.26
CA VAL A 116 11.76 -9.09 14.54
C VAL A 116 11.55 -10.55 14.93
N MET A 117 10.40 -11.12 14.66
CA MET A 117 10.08 -12.53 14.92
C MET A 117 10.77 -13.50 13.96
N ASN A 118 11.05 -13.09 12.72
CA ASN A 118 11.59 -13.94 11.66
C ASN A 118 13.00 -13.49 11.21
N ARG A 119 13.71 -12.69 12.00
CA ARG A 119 15.02 -12.13 11.64
C ARG A 119 16.13 -13.16 11.38
N HIS A 120 15.97 -14.39 11.81
CA HIS A 120 16.90 -15.50 11.58
C HIS A 120 16.66 -16.22 10.26
N ASP A 121 15.53 -15.97 9.62
CA ASP A 121 15.23 -16.41 8.26
C ASP A 121 15.68 -15.32 7.30
N GLU A 122 16.79 -15.55 6.60
CA GLU A 122 17.40 -14.57 5.70
C GLU A 122 16.45 -14.12 4.60
N ARG A 123 15.64 -15.04 4.08
CA ARG A 123 14.68 -14.74 2.99
C ARG A 123 13.58 -13.79 3.47
N GLU A 124 12.98 -14.09 4.61
CA GLU A 124 11.94 -13.23 5.19
C GLU A 124 12.49 -11.88 5.66
N ALA A 125 13.70 -11.87 6.19
CA ALA A 125 14.37 -10.66 6.65
C ALA A 125 14.67 -9.70 5.47
N GLN A 126 15.12 -10.23 4.32
CA GLN A 126 15.41 -9.44 3.11
C GLN A 126 14.18 -8.78 2.50
N ILE A 127 13.00 -9.33 2.73
CA ILE A 127 11.72 -8.76 2.23
C ILE A 127 11.11 -7.82 3.28
N SER A 128 11.02 -8.26 4.53
CA SER A 128 10.22 -7.58 5.55
C SER A 128 10.86 -6.28 6.05
N LEU A 129 12.18 -6.22 6.23
CA LEU A 129 12.83 -5.00 6.71
C LEU A 129 12.73 -3.83 5.71
N PRO A 130 13.09 -3.99 4.41
CA PRO A 130 12.88 -2.92 3.44
C PRO A 130 11.41 -2.53 3.27
N ALA A 131 10.50 -3.50 3.34
CA ALA A 131 9.07 -3.26 3.25
C ALA A 131 8.54 -2.41 4.44
N ALA A 132 8.99 -2.69 5.67
CA ALA A 132 8.66 -1.89 6.84
C ALA A 132 9.19 -0.45 6.71
N ILE A 133 10.45 -0.28 6.28
CA ILE A 133 11.06 1.03 6.04
C ILE A 133 10.27 1.80 4.97
N SER A 134 9.92 1.14 3.86
CA SER A 134 9.12 1.73 2.79
C SER A 134 7.77 2.26 3.30
N ALA A 135 7.08 1.48 4.13
CA ALA A 135 5.80 1.88 4.72
C ALA A 135 5.96 3.08 5.68
N TYR A 136 7.01 3.12 6.49
CA TYR A 136 7.32 4.26 7.34
C TYR A 136 7.66 5.54 6.53
N LEU A 137 8.11 5.39 5.29
CA LEU A 137 8.34 6.49 4.37
C LEU A 137 7.11 6.81 3.49
N GLY A 138 5.98 6.13 3.72
CA GLY A 138 4.70 6.43 3.09
C GLY A 138 4.32 5.56 1.89
N VAL A 139 5.11 4.54 1.57
CA VAL A 139 4.82 3.60 0.47
C VAL A 139 4.53 2.23 1.07
N THR A 140 3.26 1.87 1.18
CA THR A 140 2.79 0.68 1.91
C THR A 140 2.68 -0.59 1.06
N GLU A 141 2.69 -0.48 -0.26
CA GLU A 141 2.51 -1.61 -1.16
C GLU A 141 3.52 -2.75 -0.91
N PRO A 142 4.83 -2.49 -0.71
CA PRO A 142 5.77 -3.56 -0.38
C PRO A 142 5.44 -4.27 0.93
N ALA A 143 4.96 -3.53 1.94
CA ALA A 143 4.55 -4.08 3.22
C ALA A 143 3.26 -4.91 3.10
N LEU A 144 2.28 -4.42 2.35
CA LEU A 144 1.00 -5.09 2.15
C LEU A 144 1.16 -6.38 1.35
N PHE A 145 1.79 -6.31 0.17
CA PHE A 145 1.90 -7.46 -0.73
C PHE A 145 3.03 -8.41 -0.36
N GLY A 146 4.14 -7.89 0.18
CA GLY A 146 5.30 -8.71 0.56
C GLY A 146 5.09 -9.52 1.85
N VAL A 147 4.36 -8.98 2.82
CA VAL A 147 4.22 -9.58 4.16
C VAL A 147 2.77 -9.64 4.61
N ASN A 148 2.08 -8.51 4.71
CA ASN A 148 0.82 -8.41 5.42
C ASN A 148 -0.28 -9.32 4.85
N LEU A 149 -0.45 -9.34 3.53
CA LEU A 149 -1.43 -10.21 2.87
C LEU A 149 -0.98 -11.67 2.81
N LYS A 150 0.32 -11.90 2.71
CA LYS A 150 0.89 -13.25 2.70
C LYS A 150 0.61 -13.98 4.00
N TYR A 151 0.74 -13.29 5.13
CA TYR A 151 0.64 -13.88 6.48
C TYR A 151 -0.67 -13.55 7.21
N VAL A 152 -1.48 -12.64 6.73
CA VAL A 152 -2.80 -12.20 7.19
C VAL A 152 -2.82 -11.59 8.60
N TYR A 153 -2.26 -12.25 9.63
CA TYR A 153 -2.32 -11.73 11.00
C TYR A 153 -1.63 -10.37 11.19
N PRO A 154 -0.49 -10.04 10.50
CA PRO A 154 0.08 -8.70 10.58
C PRO A 154 -0.81 -7.65 9.91
N PHE A 155 -1.49 -8.04 8.82
CA PHE A 155 -2.43 -7.17 8.14
C PHE A 155 -3.57 -6.72 9.05
N VAL A 156 -4.19 -7.68 9.74
CA VAL A 156 -5.29 -7.40 10.68
C VAL A 156 -4.81 -6.60 11.88
N ALA A 157 -3.62 -6.90 12.40
CA ALA A 157 -3.01 -6.10 13.47
C ALA A 157 -2.78 -4.65 13.03
N GLY A 158 -2.29 -4.43 11.81
CA GLY A 158 -2.13 -3.12 11.20
C GLY A 158 -3.45 -2.38 11.03
N MET A 159 -4.50 -3.07 10.59
CA MET A 159 -5.86 -2.49 10.47
C MET A 159 -6.42 -2.04 11.82
N ILE A 160 -6.27 -2.86 12.86
CA ILE A 160 -6.73 -2.51 14.22
C ILE A 160 -5.95 -1.32 14.75
N GLY A 161 -4.61 -1.32 14.64
CA GLY A 161 -3.78 -0.21 15.07
C GLY A 161 -4.11 1.09 14.35
N SER A 162 -4.30 1.02 13.03
CA SER A 162 -4.72 2.16 12.22
C SER A 162 -6.13 2.66 12.58
N GLY A 163 -7.06 1.75 12.89
CA GLY A 163 -8.40 2.10 13.36
C GLY A 163 -8.37 2.86 14.69
N ILE A 164 -7.55 2.41 15.65
CA ILE A 164 -7.38 3.09 16.94
C ILE A 164 -6.73 4.47 16.76
N ALA A 165 -5.71 4.57 15.93
CA ALA A 165 -5.08 5.83 15.58
C ALA A 165 -6.08 6.78 14.87
N GLY A 166 -6.87 6.28 13.91
CA GLY A 166 -7.92 7.06 13.26
C GLY A 166 -9.00 7.59 14.22
N LEU A 167 -9.38 6.76 15.21
CA LEU A 167 -10.28 7.18 16.30
C LEU A 167 -9.65 8.33 17.10
N PHE A 168 -8.39 8.23 17.48
CA PHE A 168 -7.69 9.27 18.21
C PHE A 168 -7.58 10.54 17.35
N CYS A 169 -7.14 10.42 16.12
CA CYS A 169 -6.99 11.50 15.16
C CYS A 169 -8.26 12.35 15.02
N THR A 170 -9.40 11.70 14.80
CA THR A 170 -10.69 12.40 14.64
C THR A 170 -11.24 12.93 15.95
N SER A 171 -11.01 12.27 17.08
CA SER A 171 -11.43 12.74 18.41
C SER A 171 -10.81 14.09 18.74
N PHE A 172 -9.53 14.27 18.41
CA PHE A 172 -8.78 15.50 18.65
C PHE A 172 -8.79 16.47 17.47
N ASN A 173 -9.55 16.19 16.39
CA ASN A 173 -9.64 17.00 15.17
C ASN A 173 -8.27 17.33 14.56
N ILE A 174 -7.36 16.35 14.54
CA ILE A 174 -6.04 16.51 13.93
C ILE A 174 -6.23 16.70 12.43
N THR A 175 -5.71 17.82 11.90
CA THR A 175 -5.85 18.19 10.48
C THR A 175 -4.48 18.54 9.90
N SER A 176 -4.34 18.30 8.60
CA SER A 176 -3.18 18.72 7.81
C SER A 176 -3.51 19.90 6.91
N ASN A 177 -2.49 20.73 6.60
CA ASN A 177 -2.61 21.86 5.68
C ASN A 177 -2.54 21.43 4.22
N ALA A 178 -1.93 20.29 3.95
CA ALA A 178 -1.65 19.82 2.60
C ALA A 178 -1.61 18.29 2.57
N ILE A 179 -1.76 17.74 1.38
CA ILE A 179 -1.36 16.37 1.06
C ILE A 179 0.17 16.35 1.04
N GLY A 180 0.77 15.56 1.90
CA GLY A 180 2.21 15.48 2.05
C GLY A 180 2.76 14.09 1.70
N ILE A 181 3.92 13.79 2.23
CA ILE A 181 4.47 12.43 2.23
C ILE A 181 3.74 11.64 3.32
N GLY A 182 3.33 10.40 3.04
CA GLY A 182 2.73 9.51 4.03
C GLY A 182 3.76 9.03 5.07
N GLY A 183 3.33 8.20 5.99
CA GLY A 183 4.20 7.62 7.02
C GLY A 183 4.76 8.65 8.02
N LEU A 184 5.96 8.40 8.52
CA LEU A 184 6.60 9.26 9.54
C LEU A 184 6.83 10.71 9.07
N PRO A 185 7.27 10.97 7.83
CA PRO A 185 7.41 12.34 7.34
C PRO A 185 6.09 13.12 7.26
N GLY A 186 4.95 12.43 7.31
CA GLY A 186 3.60 13.02 7.29
C GLY A 186 3.37 14.09 8.35
N ILE A 187 4.12 14.05 9.47
CA ILE A 187 4.05 15.05 10.52
C ILE A 187 4.32 16.49 10.00
N LEU A 188 5.12 16.63 8.95
CA LEU A 188 5.47 17.92 8.35
C LEU A 188 4.28 18.59 7.65
N SER A 189 3.26 17.84 7.26
CA SER A 189 2.04 18.37 6.64
C SER A 189 0.97 18.74 7.65
N ILE A 190 1.12 18.31 8.91
CA ILE A 190 0.16 18.56 9.97
C ILE A 190 0.18 20.03 10.40
N GLN A 191 -0.98 20.59 10.72
CA GLN A 191 -1.08 21.94 11.27
C GLN A 191 -0.27 22.04 12.57
N ALA A 192 0.56 23.07 12.70
CA ALA A 192 1.50 23.24 13.82
C ALA A 192 0.89 23.02 15.22
N LYS A 193 -0.36 23.47 15.41
CA LYS A 193 -1.10 23.31 16.68
C LYS A 193 -1.40 21.85 17.05
N TYR A 194 -1.40 20.94 16.07
CA TYR A 194 -1.72 19.52 16.26
C TYR A 194 -0.50 18.61 16.19
N MET A 195 0.70 19.11 15.84
CA MET A 195 1.90 18.28 15.66
C MET A 195 2.23 17.45 16.90
N GLY A 196 2.08 18.02 18.10
CA GLY A 196 2.33 17.28 19.35
C GLY A 196 1.35 16.12 19.56
N LEU A 197 0.05 16.35 19.30
CA LEU A 197 -0.97 15.30 19.38
C LEU A 197 -0.76 14.25 18.30
N PHE A 198 -0.39 14.66 17.09
CA PHE A 198 -0.09 13.73 16.00
C PHE A 198 1.14 12.87 16.31
N ALA A 199 2.17 13.42 16.95
CA ALA A 199 3.33 12.66 17.39
C ALA A 199 2.94 11.55 18.40
N ILE A 200 2.02 11.84 19.32
CA ILE A 200 1.47 10.84 20.25
C ILE A 200 0.71 9.77 19.46
N ASP A 201 -0.11 10.18 18.51
CA ASP A 201 -0.88 9.26 17.66
C ASP A 201 0.01 8.37 16.79
N MET A 202 1.12 8.92 16.29
CA MET A 202 2.15 8.11 15.60
C MET A 202 2.73 7.03 16.52
N VAL A 203 2.99 7.33 17.80
CA VAL A 203 3.43 6.31 18.76
C VAL A 203 2.37 5.24 18.95
N LEU A 204 1.09 5.58 19.03
CA LEU A 204 0.00 4.61 19.08
C LEU A 204 -0.03 3.75 17.81
N ALA A 205 0.10 4.36 16.63
CA ALA A 205 0.16 3.68 15.35
C ALA A 205 1.40 2.78 15.19
N ILE A 206 2.46 3.00 15.96
CA ILE A 206 3.63 2.12 16.00
C ILE A 206 3.41 0.98 17.00
N VAL A 207 3.10 1.31 18.26
CA VAL A 207 3.12 0.37 19.37
C VAL A 207 1.97 -0.64 19.27
N ILE A 208 0.76 -0.19 18.96
CA ILE A 208 -0.41 -1.07 18.96
C ILE A 208 -0.30 -2.20 17.93
N PRO A 209 -0.08 -1.94 16.64
CA PRO A 209 0.04 -3.04 15.66
C PRO A 209 1.29 -3.89 15.88
N PHE A 210 2.38 -3.29 16.34
CA PHE A 210 3.58 -4.04 16.71
C PHE A 210 3.30 -5.09 17.79
N VAL A 211 2.69 -4.68 18.90
CA VAL A 211 2.34 -5.59 20.01
C VAL A 211 1.26 -6.59 19.61
N LEU A 212 0.23 -6.14 18.87
CA LEU A 212 -0.84 -7.03 18.40
C LEU A 212 -0.31 -8.13 17.48
N THR A 213 0.64 -7.83 16.61
CA THR A 213 1.26 -8.81 15.71
C THR A 213 1.95 -9.92 16.51
N PHE A 214 2.69 -9.56 17.58
CA PHE A 214 3.28 -10.56 18.51
C PHE A 214 2.22 -11.39 19.21
N ILE A 215 1.15 -10.75 19.73
CA ILE A 215 0.08 -11.43 20.43
C ILE A 215 -0.64 -12.40 19.48
N PHE A 216 -0.99 -11.96 18.27
CA PHE A 216 -1.72 -12.78 17.29
C PHE A 216 -0.92 -14.03 16.93
N ARG A 217 0.37 -13.90 16.69
CA ARG A 217 1.23 -15.05 16.42
C ARG A 217 1.32 -15.99 17.63
N ARG A 218 1.45 -15.44 18.84
CA ARG A 218 1.57 -16.25 20.06
C ARG A 218 0.30 -17.02 20.39
N VAL A 219 -0.87 -16.43 20.10
CA VAL A 219 -2.18 -17.05 20.35
C VAL A 219 -2.60 -17.96 19.19
N GLY A 220 -1.91 -17.90 18.05
CA GLY A 220 -2.29 -18.65 16.85
C GLY A 220 -3.49 -18.04 16.10
N PHE A 221 -3.73 -16.74 16.27
CA PHE A 221 -4.83 -16.06 15.58
C PHE A 221 -4.45 -15.75 14.15
N LEU A 222 -5.20 -16.30 13.17
CA LEU A 222 -4.96 -16.15 11.72
C LEU A 222 -3.56 -16.58 11.24
N THR A 223 -2.90 -17.50 11.94
CA THR A 223 -1.55 -18.00 11.58
C THR A 223 -1.57 -19.14 10.56
N LYS A 224 -2.73 -19.69 10.19
CA LYS A 224 -2.83 -20.78 9.21
C LYS A 224 -2.13 -20.48 7.88
N ALA A 225 -2.23 -19.23 7.42
CA ALA A 225 -1.54 -18.79 6.21
C ALA A 225 0.01 -18.87 6.34
N GLU A 226 0.55 -18.69 7.54
CA GLU A 226 1.98 -18.85 7.80
C GLU A 226 2.41 -20.33 7.68
N ASP A 227 1.58 -21.24 8.17
CA ASP A 227 1.86 -22.69 8.09
C ASP A 227 1.76 -23.19 6.64
N GLU A 228 0.78 -22.72 5.86
CA GLU A 228 0.62 -23.03 4.44
C GLU A 228 1.80 -22.52 3.62
N VAL A 229 2.19 -21.26 3.80
CA VAL A 229 3.34 -20.65 3.11
C VAL A 229 4.62 -21.43 3.39
N LYS A 230 4.89 -21.78 4.65
CA LYS A 230 6.08 -22.56 5.02
C LYS A 230 6.06 -23.98 4.43
N SER A 231 4.90 -24.62 4.35
CA SER A 231 4.76 -25.93 3.74
C SER A 231 5.03 -25.90 2.24
N ASP A 232 4.52 -24.90 1.54
CA ASP A 232 4.74 -24.72 0.10
C ASP A 232 6.20 -24.39 -0.22
N GLU A 233 6.84 -23.53 0.59
CA GLU A 233 8.26 -23.20 0.43
C GLU A 233 9.16 -24.42 0.66
N ASN A 234 8.88 -25.22 1.68
CA ASN A 234 9.62 -26.46 1.93
C ASN A 234 9.46 -27.44 0.78
N SER A 235 8.26 -27.57 0.21
CA SER A 235 7.98 -28.43 -0.94
C SER A 235 8.74 -27.98 -2.19
N GLN A 236 8.80 -26.65 -2.43
CA GLN A 236 9.57 -26.12 -3.56
C GLN A 236 11.08 -26.31 -3.37
N VAL A 237 11.60 -26.11 -2.16
CA VAL A 237 13.03 -26.35 -1.86
C VAL A 237 13.37 -27.83 -2.06
N GLN A 238 12.52 -28.75 -1.61
CA GLN A 238 12.73 -30.19 -1.83
C GLN A 238 12.73 -30.55 -3.31
N ALA A 239 11.79 -30.03 -4.09
CA ALA A 239 11.72 -30.25 -5.54
C ALA A 239 12.97 -29.72 -6.26
N VAL A 240 13.49 -28.55 -5.87
CA VAL A 240 14.74 -28.00 -6.43
C VAL A 240 15.95 -28.83 -6.04
N VAL A 241 16.01 -29.35 -4.83
CA VAL A 241 17.10 -30.22 -4.35
C VAL A 241 17.08 -31.56 -5.08
N GLU A 242 15.90 -32.14 -5.28
CA GLU A 242 15.76 -33.39 -6.07
C GLU A 242 16.15 -33.16 -7.53
N ALA A 243 15.64 -32.08 -8.16
CA ALA A 243 16.01 -31.74 -9.53
C ALA A 243 17.53 -31.49 -9.71
N LYS A 244 18.19 -30.94 -8.71
CA LYS A 244 19.65 -30.78 -8.71
C LYS A 244 20.40 -32.12 -8.54
N LYS A 245 19.88 -33.05 -7.72
CA LYS A 245 20.45 -34.39 -7.59
C LYS A 245 20.33 -35.18 -8.88
N ASP A 246 19.20 -35.08 -9.58
CA ASP A 246 18.98 -35.72 -10.85
C ASP A 246 19.81 -35.09 -12.00
N ALA A 247 20.20 -33.83 -11.83
CA ALA A 247 21.05 -33.09 -12.76
C ALA A 247 22.56 -33.22 -12.44
N GLU A 248 22.97 -33.91 -11.39
CA GLU A 248 24.39 -34.23 -11.12
C GLU A 248 24.89 -35.21 -12.19
N VAL A 249 25.55 -34.65 -13.20
CA VAL A 249 26.23 -35.41 -14.25
C VAL A 249 27.34 -36.24 -13.62
N PRO A 250 27.43 -37.55 -13.86
CA PRO A 250 28.48 -38.39 -13.29
C PRO A 250 29.87 -37.78 -13.56
N ALA A 251 30.71 -37.77 -12.53
CA ALA A 251 32.08 -37.27 -12.66
C ALA A 251 32.79 -37.98 -13.82
N GLY A 252 33.11 -37.26 -14.89
CA GLY A 252 33.74 -37.80 -16.11
C GLY A 252 32.96 -37.51 -17.40
N THR A 253 31.75 -36.97 -17.35
CA THR A 253 31.03 -36.64 -18.57
C THR A 253 31.54 -35.32 -19.15
N VAL A 254 32.17 -35.36 -20.32
CA VAL A 254 32.62 -34.17 -21.05
C VAL A 254 31.41 -33.54 -21.73
N ILE A 255 30.94 -32.40 -21.23
CA ILE A 255 29.90 -31.58 -21.86
C ILE A 255 30.58 -30.68 -22.90
N SER A 256 30.41 -30.94 -24.18
CA SER A 256 30.84 -30.02 -25.23
C SER A 256 29.85 -28.87 -25.33
N ILE A 257 30.22 -27.69 -24.82
CA ILE A 257 29.44 -26.47 -25.02
C ILE A 257 29.80 -25.88 -26.39
N GLN A 258 28.90 -26.02 -27.35
CA GLN A 258 29.02 -25.31 -28.62
C GLN A 258 28.61 -23.88 -28.43
N SER A 259 29.53 -22.93 -28.61
CA SER A 259 29.22 -21.49 -28.58
C SER A 259 28.29 -21.15 -29.76
N PRO A 260 27.16 -20.50 -29.55
CA PRO A 260 26.28 -20.04 -30.63
C PRO A 260 26.87 -18.90 -31.47
N LEU A 261 28.08 -18.44 -31.16
CA LEU A 261 28.80 -17.36 -31.85
C LEU A 261 29.90 -17.84 -32.82
N ALA A 262 30.05 -19.15 -33.05
CA ALA A 262 30.96 -19.65 -34.07
C ALA A 262 30.23 -19.70 -35.42
N GLY A 263 30.21 -18.58 -36.15
CA GLY A 263 29.77 -18.62 -37.53
C GLY A 263 29.13 -17.35 -38.07
N ARG A 264 29.94 -16.53 -38.62
CA ARG A 264 29.92 -15.51 -39.66
C ARG A 264 30.13 -14.09 -39.19
#